data_cf957b9923c73dafef73bba9679a705b
#
_entry.id   cf957b9923c73dafef73bba9679a705b
#
_cell.length_a   1.000
_cell.length_b   1.000
_cell.length_c   1.000
_cell.angle_alpha   90.00
_cell.angle_beta   90.00
_cell.angle_gamma   90.00
#
_symmetry.space_group_name_H-M   'P 1'
#
loop_
_entity.id
_entity.type
_entity.pdbx_description
1 polymer ?
#
loop_
_entity_poly.entity_id
_entity_poly.type
_entity_poly.pdbx_seq_one_letter_code
_entity_poly.pdbx_strand_id
1 'polypeptide(L)'
;MISRTSSRRCALQVPTSKSCWSRVFHHEASSSVSRRLTPADILPTGTAPGRLVGRVWSRREEGPCTALINGDEVRNLNNLAPTLSGLLDHVGLINALQEVDAFPVIAPLDAFLSDGGNSGPAGNLLAPCDLQPIKAAGVTFAQSMLERVIEEQVKGEPQKAQAIRERLAPVVGDSLTGLRPGSKKAAEVKALLQDMELWSQYLEVGIGSDAEIFTKAPPMASVGAGHEVGIHPISDWNNPEPEVVLAVSSRGDIVGATLGNDVNLRDVEGRSALLLSKAKDNNASCAIGPFIRLLDDDFTLDNVEQLEVSLRVVGEDNFEISGVSPMSQISRSPSDLVGQTVNRNHQYPDGFMLFLGTMFAPTQDRRGPGSGFTHQVGDRVEISAPELGTLVNWVNRTDQIPPWTFGSRALIENLAARGLL
;
A
#
# COMPACT_ATOMS: atom_id res chain seq x y z
N MET A 1 -36.29 -51.41 11.72
CA MET A 1 -35.57 -51.24 10.44
C MET A 1 -35.08 -49.82 10.43
N ILE A 2 -33.81 -49.61 10.76
CA ILE A 2 -33.18 -48.28 10.82
C ILE A 2 -32.09 -48.27 9.74
N SER A 3 -32.30 -47.44 8.73
CA SER A 3 -31.40 -47.23 7.59
C SER A 3 -30.20 -46.38 8.05
N ARG A 4 -28.99 -46.93 7.89
CA ARG A 4 -27.72 -46.21 8.12
C ARG A 4 -27.34 -45.49 6.82
N THR A 5 -27.38 -44.18 6.84
CA THR A 5 -26.76 -43.34 5.79
C THR A 5 -25.26 -43.12 6.11
N SER A 6 -24.42 -43.60 5.19
CA SER A 6 -22.96 -43.46 5.27
C SER A 6 -22.54 -42.04 4.90
N SER A 7 -21.88 -41.32 5.83
CA SER A 7 -21.18 -40.05 5.56
C SER A 7 -19.85 -40.33 4.86
N ARG A 8 -19.75 -39.98 3.59
CA ARG A 8 -18.47 -39.93 2.88
C ARG A 8 -17.67 -38.68 3.39
N ARG A 9 -16.61 -38.94 4.13
CA ARG A 9 -15.59 -37.93 4.39
C ARG A 9 -14.81 -37.68 3.10
N CYS A 10 -14.88 -36.47 2.58
CA CYS A 10 -13.99 -35.99 1.53
C CYS A 10 -12.61 -35.74 2.16
N ALA A 11 -11.66 -36.65 1.94
CA ALA A 11 -10.27 -36.43 2.35
C ALA A 11 -9.61 -35.50 1.32
N LEU A 12 -9.31 -34.27 1.72
CA LEU A 12 -8.44 -33.39 0.99
C LEU A 12 -7.00 -33.96 1.07
N GLN A 13 -6.55 -34.56 -0.02
CA GLN A 13 -5.14 -34.92 -0.20
C GLN A 13 -4.34 -33.66 -0.44
N VAL A 14 -3.47 -33.32 0.49
CA VAL A 14 -2.44 -32.28 0.31
C VAL A 14 -1.31 -32.89 -0.52
N PRO A 15 -0.95 -32.33 -1.68
CA PRO A 15 0.18 -32.83 -2.45
C PRO A 15 1.51 -32.42 -1.76
N THR A 16 2.27 -33.40 -1.31
CA THR A 16 3.68 -33.20 -0.97
C THR A 16 4.50 -33.24 -2.26
N SER A 17 4.90 -32.09 -2.81
CA SER A 17 5.90 -32.07 -3.86
C SER A 17 6.79 -30.85 -3.82
N LYS A 18 8.08 -31.12 -3.77
CA LYS A 18 9.24 -30.20 -3.80
C LYS A 18 9.46 -29.51 -5.16
N SER A 19 8.44 -29.34 -6.04
CA SER A 19 8.69 -28.89 -7.41
C SER A 19 7.56 -28.08 -8.04
N CYS A 20 7.00 -27.08 -7.33
CA CYS A 20 5.90 -26.29 -7.91
C CYS A 20 6.27 -24.86 -8.36
N TRP A 21 7.54 -24.46 -8.30
CA TRP A 21 7.97 -23.10 -8.63
C TRP A 21 8.61 -22.96 -10.03
N SER A 22 8.63 -23.99 -10.88
CA SER A 22 9.30 -23.94 -12.19
C SER A 22 8.38 -24.01 -13.42
N ARG A 23 7.09 -23.77 -13.30
CA ARG A 23 6.23 -23.64 -14.50
C ARG A 23 5.97 -22.19 -14.82
N VAL A 24 6.86 -21.63 -15.63
CA VAL A 24 6.68 -20.38 -16.38
C VAL A 24 5.63 -20.64 -17.45
N PHE A 25 4.50 -19.92 -17.39
CA PHE A 25 3.58 -19.86 -18.52
C PHE A 25 4.15 -18.93 -19.57
N HIS A 26 4.47 -19.47 -20.76
CA HIS A 26 4.75 -18.65 -21.93
C HIS A 26 3.44 -18.04 -22.42
N HIS A 27 3.26 -16.73 -22.21
CA HIS A 27 2.31 -15.95 -22.98
C HIS A 27 3.04 -15.31 -24.17
N GLU A 28 2.42 -15.40 -25.34
CA GLU A 28 2.91 -14.78 -26.57
C GLU A 28 2.97 -13.26 -26.41
N ALA A 29 4.12 -12.67 -26.78
CA ALA A 29 4.41 -11.26 -26.64
C ALA A 29 3.59 -10.43 -27.66
N SER A 30 2.64 -9.69 -27.17
CA SER A 30 2.17 -8.47 -27.82
C SER A 30 3.26 -7.39 -27.66
N SER A 31 3.43 -6.51 -28.64
CA SER A 31 4.45 -5.46 -28.67
C SER A 31 4.27 -4.46 -27.51
N SER A 32 4.76 -4.82 -26.33
CA SER A 32 4.61 -4.08 -25.08
C SER A 32 5.79 -3.14 -24.88
N VAL A 33 5.51 -1.93 -24.44
CA VAL A 33 6.46 -1.04 -23.75
C VAL A 33 7.26 -1.88 -22.75
N SER A 34 8.60 -1.82 -22.82
CA SER A 34 9.45 -2.60 -21.90
C SER A 34 9.02 -2.39 -20.46
N ARG A 35 8.64 -3.45 -19.77
CA ARG A 35 8.30 -3.44 -18.33
C ARG A 35 9.54 -3.56 -17.44
N ARG A 36 10.73 -3.47 -18.02
CA ARG A 36 11.98 -3.55 -17.29
C ARG A 36 12.20 -2.29 -16.46
N LEU A 37 12.47 -2.50 -15.18
CA LEU A 37 12.89 -1.45 -14.25
C LEU A 37 14.41 -1.46 -14.11
N THR A 38 14.97 -0.29 -13.83
CA THR A 38 16.36 -0.08 -13.45
C THR A 38 16.42 0.46 -12.01
N PRO A 39 17.57 0.39 -11.32
CA PRO A 39 17.72 1.02 -9.99
C PRO A 39 17.35 2.52 -10.01
N ALA A 40 17.64 3.24 -11.08
CA ALA A 40 17.30 4.66 -11.22
C ALA A 40 15.78 4.93 -11.24
N ASP A 41 14.98 3.94 -11.66
CA ASP A 41 13.52 4.09 -11.69
C ASP A 41 12.88 3.99 -10.32
N ILE A 42 13.58 3.46 -9.32
CA ILE A 42 12.99 3.16 -8.00
C ILE A 42 13.74 3.75 -6.81
N LEU A 43 15.05 4.02 -6.93
CA LEU A 43 15.84 4.54 -5.82
C LEU A 43 15.51 6.01 -5.53
N PRO A 44 15.46 6.40 -4.25
CA PRO A 44 15.40 7.80 -3.87
C PRO A 44 16.72 8.52 -4.19
N THR A 45 16.64 9.84 -4.34
CA THR A 45 17.80 10.68 -4.56
C THR A 45 18.38 11.18 -3.23
N GLY A 46 19.72 11.20 -3.11
CA GLY A 46 20.40 11.83 -1.98
C GLY A 46 20.32 11.08 -0.64
N THR A 47 19.90 9.81 -0.62
CA THR A 47 19.84 9.03 0.62
C THR A 47 21.22 8.60 1.10
N ALA A 48 21.53 8.85 2.37
CA ALA A 48 22.76 8.40 2.99
C ALA A 48 22.85 6.85 3.06
N PRO A 49 24.05 6.26 3.00
CA PRO A 49 24.25 4.82 3.19
C PRO A 49 23.63 4.31 4.50
N GLY A 50 23.13 3.08 4.48
CA GLY A 50 22.57 2.44 5.68
C GLY A 50 21.17 2.95 6.10
N ARG A 51 20.44 3.61 5.20
CA ARG A 51 19.14 4.21 5.51
C ARG A 51 17.94 3.60 4.79
N LEU A 52 18.18 2.72 3.82
CA LEU A 52 17.12 2.03 3.09
C LEU A 52 17.09 0.55 3.46
N VAL A 53 15.96 0.11 4.02
CA VAL A 53 15.75 -1.32 4.31
C VAL A 53 14.53 -1.84 3.55
N GLY A 54 14.57 -3.12 3.22
CA GLY A 54 13.50 -3.76 2.47
C GLY A 54 13.55 -5.28 2.58
N ARG A 55 12.89 -5.93 1.64
CA ARG A 55 12.87 -7.38 1.52
C ARG A 55 13.05 -7.79 0.07
N VAL A 56 13.77 -8.88 -0.11
CA VAL A 56 13.94 -9.55 -1.39
C VAL A 56 13.63 -11.03 -1.26
N TRP A 57 13.06 -11.63 -2.29
CA TRP A 57 13.15 -13.07 -2.46
C TRP A 57 14.47 -13.40 -3.13
N SER A 58 15.35 -14.08 -2.44
CA SER A 58 16.64 -14.48 -2.99
C SER A 58 16.59 -15.94 -3.46
N ARG A 59 16.93 -16.16 -4.74
CA ARG A 59 17.07 -17.52 -5.29
C ARG A 59 18.21 -18.27 -4.65
N ARG A 60 19.30 -17.56 -4.31
CA ARG A 60 20.49 -18.15 -3.65
C ARG A 60 20.16 -18.62 -2.25
N GLU A 61 19.38 -17.82 -1.50
CA GLU A 61 19.00 -18.11 -0.12
C GLU A 61 17.73 -18.98 -0.04
N GLU A 62 17.12 -19.30 -1.18
CA GLU A 62 15.87 -20.08 -1.31
C GLU A 62 14.69 -19.52 -0.49
N GLY A 63 14.64 -18.19 -0.33
CA GLY A 63 13.56 -17.56 0.45
C GLY A 63 13.69 -16.07 0.64
N PRO A 64 12.78 -15.47 1.42
CA PRO A 64 12.80 -14.06 1.73
C PRO A 64 13.99 -13.72 2.62
N CYS A 65 14.59 -12.57 2.33
CA CYS A 65 15.67 -11.98 3.12
C CYS A 65 15.31 -10.55 3.49
N THR A 66 15.56 -10.17 4.71
CA THR A 66 15.68 -8.76 5.09
C THR A 66 16.93 -8.19 4.42
N ALA A 67 16.80 -6.99 3.89
CA ALA A 67 17.83 -6.42 3.03
C ALA A 67 18.13 -4.96 3.40
N LEU A 68 19.41 -4.61 3.36
CA LEU A 68 19.90 -3.25 3.32
C LEU A 68 20.18 -2.90 1.86
N ILE A 69 19.66 -1.77 1.40
CA ILE A 69 19.91 -1.24 0.07
C ILE A 69 20.96 -0.13 0.19
N ASN A 70 22.11 -0.35 -0.43
CA ASN A 70 23.22 0.59 -0.40
C ASN A 70 23.71 0.90 -1.82
N GLY A 71 23.26 2.04 -2.36
CA GLY A 71 23.45 2.33 -3.77
C GLY A 71 22.76 1.27 -4.63
N ASP A 72 23.52 0.58 -5.46
CA ASP A 72 23.07 -0.49 -6.32
C ASP A 72 23.27 -1.91 -5.74
N GLU A 73 23.69 -2.02 -4.47
CA GLU A 73 23.91 -3.30 -3.80
C GLU A 73 22.75 -3.66 -2.85
N VAL A 74 22.38 -4.94 -2.86
CA VAL A 74 21.45 -5.53 -1.89
C VAL A 74 22.26 -6.39 -0.92
N ARG A 75 22.24 -6.04 0.37
CA ARG A 75 22.99 -6.69 1.43
C ARG A 75 22.08 -7.44 2.40
N ASN A 76 22.51 -8.61 2.85
CA ASN A 76 21.74 -9.53 3.68
C ASN A 76 21.75 -9.11 5.14
N LEU A 77 20.58 -8.86 5.72
CA LEU A 77 20.38 -8.52 7.12
C LEU A 77 19.84 -9.70 7.97
N ASN A 78 19.69 -10.90 7.42
CA ASN A 78 19.07 -12.02 8.14
C ASN A 78 19.77 -12.35 9.47
N ASN A 79 21.08 -12.13 9.56
CA ASN A 79 21.82 -12.34 10.81
C ASN A 79 21.52 -11.27 11.87
N LEU A 80 21.06 -10.09 11.47
CA LEU A 80 20.60 -9.04 12.39
C LEU A 80 19.15 -9.30 12.80
N ALA A 81 18.30 -9.57 11.80
CA ALA A 81 16.91 -9.98 12.01
C ALA A 81 16.38 -10.69 10.75
N PRO A 82 15.87 -11.93 10.85
CA PRO A 82 15.40 -12.69 9.71
C PRO A 82 14.02 -12.23 9.18
N THR A 83 13.30 -11.40 9.96
CA THR A 83 12.04 -10.77 9.57
C THR A 83 12.16 -9.26 9.60
N LEU A 84 11.40 -8.58 8.73
CA LEU A 84 11.39 -7.12 8.74
C LEU A 84 10.72 -6.58 10.00
N SER A 85 9.71 -7.26 10.52
CA SER A 85 9.11 -6.95 11.82
C SER A 85 10.18 -6.90 12.92
N GLY A 86 10.99 -7.95 13.04
CA GLY A 86 12.09 -8.00 14.01
C GLY A 86 13.18 -6.95 13.75
N LEU A 87 13.48 -6.65 12.48
CA LEU A 87 14.44 -5.61 12.12
C LEU A 87 13.98 -4.22 12.57
N LEU A 88 12.71 -3.88 12.35
CA LEU A 88 12.14 -2.58 12.73
C LEU A 88 11.98 -2.43 14.26
N ASP A 89 11.96 -3.52 14.98
CA ASP A 89 11.97 -3.55 16.44
C ASP A 89 13.39 -3.48 17.06
N HIS A 90 14.44 -3.58 16.24
CA HIS A 90 15.81 -3.59 16.72
C HIS A 90 16.18 -2.25 17.38
N VAL A 91 16.53 -2.29 18.66
CA VAL A 91 16.96 -1.09 19.40
C VAL A 91 18.28 -0.60 18.84
N GLY A 92 18.34 0.67 18.46
CA GLY A 92 19.54 1.26 17.87
C GLY A 92 19.80 0.78 16.44
N LEU A 93 18.75 0.47 15.68
CA LEU A 93 18.84 0.01 14.28
C LEU A 93 19.74 0.89 13.42
N ILE A 94 19.59 2.22 13.49
CA ILE A 94 20.44 3.16 12.75
C ILE A 94 21.92 2.95 13.02
N ASN A 95 22.30 2.76 14.30
CA ASN A 95 23.69 2.51 14.68
C ASN A 95 24.18 1.12 14.20
N ALA A 96 23.32 0.10 14.28
CA ALA A 96 23.64 -1.23 13.80
C ALA A 96 23.90 -1.28 12.29
N LEU A 97 23.30 -0.36 11.52
CA LEU A 97 23.45 -0.28 10.06
C LEU A 97 24.55 0.69 9.60
N GLN A 98 25.31 1.34 10.51
CA GLN A 98 26.38 2.28 10.12
C GLN A 98 27.54 1.58 9.38
N GLU A 99 27.91 0.38 9.83
CA GLU A 99 28.97 -0.40 9.19
C GLU A 99 28.39 -1.26 8.05
N VAL A 100 28.01 -0.61 6.97
CA VAL A 100 27.35 -1.25 5.82
C VAL A 100 28.12 -2.45 5.32
N ASP A 101 29.45 -2.39 5.29
CA ASP A 101 30.33 -3.46 4.78
C ASP A 101 30.38 -4.71 5.68
N ALA A 102 29.87 -4.64 6.90
CA ALA A 102 29.69 -5.81 7.76
C ALA A 102 28.61 -6.78 7.24
N PHE A 103 27.72 -6.31 6.35
CA PHE A 103 26.64 -7.13 5.81
C PHE A 103 27.02 -7.69 4.43
N PRO A 104 26.91 -9.02 4.21
CA PRO A 104 27.31 -9.65 2.95
C PRO A 104 26.38 -9.21 1.81
N VAL A 105 26.98 -8.94 0.63
CA VAL A 105 26.22 -8.64 -0.59
C VAL A 105 25.53 -9.91 -1.09
N ILE A 106 24.23 -9.83 -1.35
CA ILE A 106 23.45 -10.89 -1.99
C ILE A 106 23.66 -10.82 -3.50
N ALA A 107 23.35 -9.67 -4.11
CA ALA A 107 23.51 -9.37 -5.52
C ALA A 107 23.36 -7.86 -5.76
N PRO A 108 23.68 -7.35 -6.96
CA PRO A 108 23.29 -6.02 -7.39
C PRO A 108 21.75 -5.86 -7.43
N LEU A 109 21.26 -4.65 -7.20
CA LEU A 109 19.82 -4.35 -7.13
C LEU A 109 19.11 -4.66 -8.46
N ASP A 110 19.73 -4.39 -9.59
CA ASP A 110 19.19 -4.67 -10.92
C ASP A 110 18.85 -6.16 -11.13
N ALA A 111 19.61 -7.06 -10.44
CA ALA A 111 19.36 -8.49 -10.49
C ALA A 111 18.08 -8.95 -9.78
N PHE A 112 17.44 -8.07 -8.99
CA PHE A 112 16.16 -8.30 -8.34
C PHE A 112 14.99 -7.61 -9.05
N LEU A 113 15.29 -6.76 -10.04
CA LEU A 113 14.25 -6.04 -10.76
C LEU A 113 13.65 -6.94 -11.83
N SER A 114 12.32 -6.90 -11.90
CA SER A 114 11.57 -7.73 -12.85
C SER A 114 11.57 -7.12 -14.25
N ASP A 115 11.44 -8.00 -15.25
CA ASP A 115 11.18 -7.65 -16.63
C ASP A 115 9.85 -8.29 -17.05
N GLY A 116 8.82 -7.48 -17.24
CA GLY A 116 7.53 -7.93 -17.74
C GLY A 116 6.75 -8.90 -16.84
N GLY A 117 6.95 -8.83 -15.51
CA GLY A 117 6.33 -9.74 -14.53
C GLY A 117 7.17 -10.98 -14.22
N ASN A 118 8.32 -11.17 -14.88
CA ASN A 118 9.28 -12.19 -14.55
C ASN A 118 10.23 -11.70 -13.46
N SER A 119 10.57 -12.59 -12.51
CA SER A 119 11.60 -12.30 -11.51
C SER A 119 12.94 -12.08 -12.16
N GLY A 120 13.74 -11.17 -11.62
CA GLY A 120 15.14 -10.98 -12.01
C GLY A 120 16.00 -12.24 -11.78
N PRO A 121 17.24 -12.26 -12.26
CA PRO A 121 18.11 -13.44 -12.16
C PRO A 121 18.44 -13.83 -10.70
N ALA A 122 18.54 -12.87 -9.77
CA ALA A 122 18.79 -13.14 -8.35
C ALA A 122 17.50 -13.38 -7.55
N GLY A 123 16.33 -13.00 -8.06
CA GLY A 123 15.04 -13.09 -7.38
C GLY A 123 14.14 -11.90 -7.72
N ASN A 124 13.41 -11.40 -6.73
CA ASN A 124 12.55 -10.24 -6.89
C ASN A 124 12.45 -9.40 -5.61
N LEU A 125 12.08 -8.13 -5.77
CA LEU A 125 11.70 -7.29 -4.64
C LEU A 125 10.40 -7.80 -4.02
N LEU A 126 10.31 -7.74 -2.71
CA LEU A 126 9.08 -7.98 -1.96
C LEU A 126 8.59 -6.67 -1.34
N ALA A 127 7.34 -6.62 -0.95
CA ALA A 127 6.88 -5.52 -0.10
C ALA A 127 7.76 -5.46 1.16
N PRO A 128 8.19 -4.26 1.59
CA PRO A 128 9.04 -4.09 2.76
C PRO A 128 8.25 -4.21 4.07
N CYS A 129 7.50 -5.29 4.22
CA CYS A 129 6.77 -5.70 5.41
C CYS A 129 6.54 -7.22 5.40
N ASP A 130 6.35 -7.84 6.55
CA ASP A 130 6.07 -9.28 6.66
C ASP A 130 5.01 -9.60 7.72
N LEU A 131 5.35 -9.69 9.00
CA LEU A 131 4.42 -10.08 10.05
C LEU A 131 3.46 -8.95 10.45
N GLN A 132 3.76 -7.72 10.04
CA GLN A 132 2.94 -6.55 10.34
C GLN A 132 1.59 -6.62 9.66
N PRO A 133 0.47 -6.44 10.37
CA PRO A 133 -0.80 -6.13 9.73
C PRO A 133 -0.72 -4.78 9.02
N ILE A 134 -1.44 -4.68 7.91
CA ILE A 134 -1.44 -3.48 7.09
C ILE A 134 -2.72 -2.70 7.38
N LYS A 135 -2.57 -1.55 8.03
CA LYS A 135 -3.65 -0.64 8.38
C LYS A 135 -3.68 0.54 7.42
N ALA A 136 -4.84 1.16 7.29
CA ALA A 136 -4.98 2.39 6.54
C ALA A 136 -5.90 3.37 7.26
N ALA A 137 -5.60 4.67 7.09
CA ALA A 137 -6.43 5.75 7.57
C ALA A 137 -7.22 6.35 6.41
N GLY A 138 -8.54 6.34 6.50
CA GLY A 138 -9.41 6.96 5.50
C GLY A 138 -9.69 8.43 5.78
N VAL A 139 -10.07 9.17 4.73
CA VAL A 139 -10.66 10.52 4.82
C VAL A 139 -9.78 11.54 5.56
N THR A 140 -8.48 11.47 5.36
CA THR A 140 -7.50 12.29 6.08
C THR A 140 -7.16 13.62 5.40
N PHE A 141 -7.76 13.93 4.25
CA PHE A 141 -7.60 15.20 3.53
C PHE A 141 -8.97 15.82 3.24
N ALA A 142 -9.05 17.15 3.29
CA ALA A 142 -10.31 17.87 3.02
C ALA A 142 -10.88 17.53 1.63
N GLN A 143 -10.04 17.41 0.62
CA GLN A 143 -10.45 17.05 -0.73
C GLN A 143 -10.98 15.59 -0.80
N SER A 144 -10.31 14.65 -0.13
CA SER A 144 -10.80 13.26 -0.09
C SER A 144 -12.13 13.14 0.67
N MET A 145 -12.32 13.92 1.74
CA MET A 145 -13.63 14.01 2.42
C MET A 145 -14.75 14.40 1.47
N LEU A 146 -14.53 15.44 0.65
CA LEU A 146 -15.52 15.89 -0.34
C LEU A 146 -15.82 14.81 -1.37
N GLU A 147 -14.79 14.15 -1.91
CA GLU A 147 -14.98 13.06 -2.88
C GLU A 147 -15.76 11.88 -2.27
N ARG A 148 -15.50 11.51 -1.01
CA ARG A 148 -16.27 10.45 -0.32
C ARG A 148 -17.73 10.82 -0.12
N VAL A 149 -18.02 12.09 0.24
CA VAL A 149 -19.41 12.57 0.32
C VAL A 149 -20.10 12.50 -1.05
N ILE A 150 -19.38 12.85 -2.12
CA ILE A 150 -19.90 12.73 -3.49
C ILE A 150 -20.20 11.27 -3.83
N GLU A 151 -19.26 10.36 -3.58
CA GLU A 151 -19.41 8.91 -3.83
C GLU A 151 -20.62 8.32 -3.08
N GLU A 152 -20.83 8.71 -1.83
CA GLU A 152 -22.01 8.32 -1.04
C GLU A 152 -23.31 8.81 -1.69
N GLN A 153 -23.34 10.06 -2.15
CA GLN A 153 -24.53 10.65 -2.78
C GLN A 153 -24.86 10.01 -4.13
N VAL A 154 -23.85 9.62 -4.92
CA VAL A 154 -24.05 8.97 -6.23
C VAL A 154 -24.25 7.46 -6.13
N LYS A 155 -24.06 6.86 -4.96
CA LYS A 155 -24.24 5.42 -4.71
C LYS A 155 -23.52 4.50 -5.71
N GLY A 156 -22.31 4.87 -6.10
CA GLY A 156 -21.50 4.13 -7.06
C GLY A 156 -21.82 4.39 -8.54
N GLU A 157 -22.63 5.42 -8.88
CA GLU A 157 -22.93 5.81 -10.26
C GLU A 157 -22.10 7.02 -10.70
N PRO A 158 -20.95 6.83 -11.41
CA PRO A 158 -19.99 7.92 -11.68
C PRO A 158 -20.57 9.07 -12.51
N GLN A 159 -21.56 8.80 -13.38
CA GLN A 159 -22.17 9.81 -14.24
C GLN A 159 -22.88 10.94 -13.46
N LYS A 160 -23.23 10.70 -12.19
CA LYS A 160 -23.87 11.69 -11.31
C LYS A 160 -22.85 12.52 -10.51
N ALA A 161 -21.60 12.11 -10.46
CA ALA A 161 -20.59 12.69 -9.56
C ALA A 161 -20.30 14.16 -9.86
N GLN A 162 -20.20 14.55 -11.14
CA GLN A 162 -19.88 15.91 -11.54
C GLN A 162 -20.95 16.93 -11.06
N ALA A 163 -22.21 16.63 -11.25
CA ALA A 163 -23.32 17.53 -10.82
C ALA A 163 -23.37 17.68 -9.29
N ILE A 164 -23.05 16.62 -8.55
CA ILE A 164 -22.98 16.65 -7.08
C ILE A 164 -21.76 17.49 -6.63
N ARG A 165 -20.58 17.29 -7.28
CA ARG A 165 -19.37 18.05 -6.99
C ARG A 165 -19.58 19.55 -7.15
N GLU A 166 -20.16 19.99 -8.25
CA GLU A 166 -20.48 21.42 -8.51
C GLU A 166 -21.40 22.02 -7.46
N ARG A 167 -22.30 21.22 -6.89
CA ARG A 167 -23.23 21.66 -5.83
C ARG A 167 -22.57 21.73 -4.45
N LEU A 168 -21.69 20.77 -4.11
CA LEU A 168 -21.12 20.62 -2.76
C LEU A 168 -19.84 21.41 -2.55
N ALA A 169 -18.97 21.53 -3.56
CA ALA A 169 -17.65 22.16 -3.42
C ALA A 169 -17.70 23.57 -2.83
N PRO A 170 -18.63 24.48 -3.22
CA PRO A 170 -18.69 25.83 -2.65
C PRO A 170 -19.09 25.87 -1.17
N VAL A 171 -19.80 24.84 -0.69
CA VAL A 171 -20.32 24.82 0.69
C VAL A 171 -19.37 24.09 1.64
N VAL A 172 -18.77 22.99 1.19
CA VAL A 172 -18.00 22.08 2.05
C VAL A 172 -16.49 22.37 1.94
N GLY A 173 -15.98 22.66 0.74
CA GLY A 173 -14.54 22.78 0.48
C GLY A 173 -13.84 23.83 1.34
N ASP A 174 -14.32 25.06 1.36
CA ASP A 174 -13.70 26.16 2.12
C ASP A 174 -13.84 25.98 3.64
N SER A 175 -14.91 25.31 4.09
CA SER A 175 -15.19 25.09 5.52
C SER A 175 -14.28 24.02 6.14
N LEU A 176 -13.75 23.10 5.33
CA LEU A 176 -12.95 21.96 5.80
C LEU A 176 -11.43 22.23 5.73
N THR A 177 -11.00 23.18 4.87
CA THR A 177 -9.56 23.47 4.69
C THR A 177 -8.95 24.01 5.99
N GLY A 178 -7.87 23.35 6.46
CA GLY A 178 -7.16 23.71 7.68
C GLY A 178 -7.96 23.49 8.98
N LEU A 179 -9.06 22.75 8.90
CA LEU A 179 -9.84 22.38 10.08
C LEU A 179 -9.15 21.25 10.85
N ARG A 180 -8.86 21.46 12.12
CA ARG A 180 -8.31 20.42 12.98
C ARG A 180 -9.43 19.49 13.46
N PRO A 181 -9.41 18.19 13.14
CA PRO A 181 -10.39 17.23 13.59
C PRO A 181 -10.51 17.18 15.13
N GLY A 182 -11.73 16.95 15.63
CA GLY A 182 -12.02 16.91 17.08
C GLY A 182 -11.96 18.26 17.81
N SER A 183 -11.65 19.38 17.11
CA SER A 183 -11.60 20.72 17.71
C SER A 183 -13.01 21.30 17.94
N LYS A 184 -13.10 22.36 18.77
CA LYS A 184 -14.36 23.10 18.94
C LYS A 184 -14.90 23.64 17.62
N LYS A 185 -14.00 24.13 16.74
CA LYS A 185 -14.37 24.62 15.39
C LYS A 185 -14.92 23.47 14.53
N ALA A 186 -14.36 22.27 14.64
CA ALA A 186 -14.88 21.08 13.94
C ALA A 186 -16.29 20.72 14.43
N ALA A 187 -16.57 20.82 15.73
CA ALA A 187 -17.91 20.60 16.29
C ALA A 187 -18.93 21.66 15.81
N GLU A 188 -18.52 22.92 15.66
CA GLU A 188 -19.35 23.99 15.12
C GLU A 188 -19.68 23.76 13.63
N VAL A 189 -18.66 23.36 12.83
CA VAL A 189 -18.84 22.99 11.41
C VAL A 189 -19.76 21.77 11.30
N LYS A 190 -19.60 20.77 12.18
CA LYS A 190 -20.47 19.59 12.26
C LYS A 190 -21.93 20.00 12.45
N ALA A 191 -22.21 20.86 13.46
CA ALA A 191 -23.57 21.33 13.73
C ALA A 191 -24.18 22.05 12.52
N LEU A 192 -23.41 22.93 11.86
CA LEU A 192 -23.85 23.65 10.68
C LEU A 192 -24.20 22.69 9.52
N LEU A 193 -23.34 21.71 9.24
CA LEU A 193 -23.57 20.73 8.17
C LEU A 193 -24.76 19.80 8.47
N GLN A 194 -25.01 19.50 9.75
CA GLN A 194 -26.20 18.75 10.17
C GLN A 194 -27.48 19.57 9.95
N ASP A 195 -27.48 20.85 10.31
CA ASP A 195 -28.62 21.76 10.09
C ASP A 195 -28.92 21.94 8.60
N MET A 196 -27.90 21.84 7.75
CA MET A 196 -28.04 21.91 6.28
C MET A 196 -28.38 20.55 5.62
N GLU A 197 -28.57 19.49 6.39
CA GLU A 197 -28.77 18.11 5.90
C GLU A 197 -27.64 17.61 4.98
N LEU A 198 -26.42 18.12 5.17
CA LEU A 198 -25.22 17.75 4.39
C LEU A 198 -24.27 16.85 5.18
N TRP A 199 -24.63 16.41 6.39
CA TRP A 199 -23.78 15.52 7.19
C TRP A 199 -23.72 14.13 6.59
N SER A 200 -22.52 13.57 6.59
CA SER A 200 -22.24 12.20 6.12
C SER A 200 -21.34 11.47 7.11
N GLN A 201 -21.36 10.15 7.08
CA GLN A 201 -20.48 9.31 7.88
C GLN A 201 -18.99 9.57 7.61
N TYR A 202 -18.62 9.97 6.40
CA TYR A 202 -17.25 10.33 6.04
C TYR A 202 -16.80 11.65 6.67
N LEU A 203 -17.70 12.59 6.86
CA LEU A 203 -17.42 13.81 7.62
C LEU A 203 -17.24 13.50 9.12
N GLU A 204 -17.96 12.49 9.66
CA GLU A 204 -17.78 12.06 11.05
C GLU A 204 -16.33 11.65 11.34
N VAL A 205 -15.74 10.82 10.50
CA VAL A 205 -14.35 10.35 10.67
C VAL A 205 -13.33 11.38 10.19
N GLY A 206 -13.69 12.21 9.21
CA GLY A 206 -12.79 13.23 8.65
C GLY A 206 -12.55 14.41 9.59
N ILE A 207 -13.57 14.90 10.29
CA ILE A 207 -13.47 16.07 11.18
C ILE A 207 -13.87 15.79 12.65
N GLY A 208 -14.43 14.62 12.96
CA GLY A 208 -14.75 14.21 14.33
C GLY A 208 -13.51 13.90 15.16
N SER A 209 -13.72 13.36 16.38
CA SER A 209 -12.65 13.00 17.32
C SER A 209 -11.86 11.76 16.85
N ASP A 210 -12.54 10.81 16.26
CA ASP A 210 -12.00 9.49 15.92
C ASP A 210 -11.74 9.38 14.43
N ALA A 211 -10.52 8.93 14.06
CA ALA A 211 -10.15 8.68 12.68
C ALA A 211 -10.75 7.36 12.18
N GLU A 212 -11.00 7.26 10.89
CA GLU A 212 -11.22 5.97 10.25
C GLU A 212 -9.89 5.22 10.16
N ILE A 213 -9.77 4.11 10.91
CA ILE A 213 -8.63 3.20 10.82
C ILE A 213 -9.18 1.81 10.49
N PHE A 214 -8.79 1.28 9.33
CA PHE A 214 -9.25 -0.04 8.90
C PHE A 214 -8.08 -0.97 8.55
N THR A 215 -8.36 -2.25 8.33
CA THR A 215 -7.37 -3.21 7.82
C THR A 215 -7.40 -3.20 6.31
N LYS A 216 -6.30 -2.74 5.69
CA LYS A 216 -6.14 -2.74 4.24
C LYS A 216 -5.85 -4.13 3.69
N ALA A 217 -4.95 -4.84 4.37
CA ALA A 217 -4.57 -6.19 3.98
C ALA A 217 -3.98 -6.96 5.17
N PRO A 218 -4.06 -8.30 5.19
CA PRO A 218 -3.40 -9.11 6.19
C PRO A 218 -1.87 -9.13 6.01
N PRO A 219 -1.11 -9.59 7.03
CA PRO A 219 0.33 -9.81 6.91
C PRO A 219 0.70 -10.63 5.67
N MET A 220 1.78 -10.28 4.98
CA MET A 220 2.31 -10.96 3.79
C MET A 220 1.47 -10.83 2.50
N ALA A 221 0.33 -10.13 2.50
CA ALA A 221 -0.56 -10.04 1.33
C ALA A 221 -0.19 -8.91 0.35
N SER A 222 0.62 -7.93 0.77
CA SER A 222 1.03 -6.84 -0.10
C SER A 222 2.09 -7.26 -1.10
N VAL A 223 2.08 -6.62 -2.27
CA VAL A 223 3.08 -6.79 -3.32
C VAL A 223 4.11 -5.65 -3.29
N GLY A 224 5.33 -5.92 -3.75
CA GLY A 224 6.42 -4.95 -3.83
C GLY A 224 6.45 -4.19 -5.17
N ALA A 225 7.49 -3.37 -5.33
CA ALA A 225 7.78 -2.69 -6.60
C ALA A 225 8.10 -3.71 -7.71
N GLY A 226 7.62 -3.43 -8.92
CA GLY A 226 7.81 -4.31 -10.08
C GLY A 226 6.79 -5.43 -10.21
N HIS A 227 5.84 -5.54 -9.28
CA HIS A 227 4.77 -6.53 -9.33
C HIS A 227 3.45 -5.97 -9.86
N GLU A 228 2.54 -6.87 -10.23
CA GLU A 228 1.18 -6.49 -10.61
C GLU A 228 0.32 -6.15 -9.39
N VAL A 229 -0.53 -5.11 -9.52
CA VAL A 229 -1.58 -4.77 -8.56
C VAL A 229 -2.94 -5.18 -9.11
N GLY A 230 -3.79 -5.70 -8.23
CA GLY A 230 -5.05 -6.36 -8.58
C GLY A 230 -6.26 -5.46 -8.47
N ILE A 231 -7.05 -5.38 -9.56
CA ILE A 231 -8.42 -4.87 -9.56
C ILE A 231 -9.41 -6.03 -9.62
N HIS A 232 -10.40 -6.04 -8.73
CA HIS A 232 -11.40 -7.10 -8.71
C HIS A 232 -12.35 -6.96 -9.91
N PRO A 233 -12.61 -8.04 -10.68
CA PRO A 233 -13.43 -7.98 -11.91
C PRO A 233 -14.90 -7.57 -11.71
N ILE A 234 -15.36 -7.44 -10.47
CA ILE A 234 -16.69 -6.92 -10.15
C ILE A 234 -16.78 -5.38 -10.31
N SER A 235 -15.62 -4.70 -10.34
CA SER A 235 -15.55 -3.24 -10.34
C SER A 235 -15.34 -2.70 -11.75
N ASP A 236 -16.18 -1.75 -12.13
CA ASP A 236 -16.05 -0.94 -13.34
C ASP A 236 -15.55 0.48 -13.07
N TRP A 237 -15.44 0.85 -11.79
CA TRP A 237 -14.94 2.16 -11.35
C TRP A 237 -13.98 2.02 -10.18
N ASN A 238 -12.69 2.00 -10.50
CA ASN A 238 -11.59 1.77 -9.56
C ASN A 238 -10.43 2.72 -9.83
N ASN A 239 -9.57 2.91 -8.83
CA ASN A 239 -8.47 3.87 -8.91
C ASN A 239 -7.28 3.47 -8.03
N PRO A 240 -6.07 4.01 -8.32
CA PRO A 240 -4.98 4.02 -7.36
C PRO A 240 -5.23 5.06 -6.28
N GLU A 241 -4.74 4.81 -5.09
CA GLU A 241 -4.64 5.80 -4.02
C GLU A 241 -3.16 5.88 -3.61
N PRO A 242 -2.44 6.95 -4.04
CA PRO A 242 -1.03 7.17 -3.72
C PRO A 242 -0.89 7.69 -2.30
N GLU A 243 -0.12 6.99 -1.47
CA GLU A 243 -0.02 7.29 -0.04
C GLU A 243 1.39 7.15 0.49
N VAL A 244 1.69 7.92 1.55
CA VAL A 244 2.78 7.60 2.46
C VAL A 244 2.33 6.46 3.37
N VAL A 245 3.23 5.51 3.60
CA VAL A 245 3.02 4.39 4.53
C VAL A 245 4.08 4.46 5.61
N LEU A 246 3.65 4.56 6.87
CA LEU A 246 4.55 4.50 8.01
C LEU A 246 4.86 3.06 8.39
N ALA A 247 6.13 2.82 8.71
CA ALA A 247 6.57 1.60 9.38
C ALA A 247 6.62 1.87 10.89
N VAL A 248 5.80 1.16 11.65
CA VAL A 248 5.64 1.37 13.10
C VAL A 248 6.06 0.11 13.83
N SER A 249 6.95 0.26 14.83
CA SER A 249 7.45 -0.82 15.67
C SER A 249 6.38 -1.38 16.61
N SER A 250 6.66 -2.52 17.25
CA SER A 250 5.78 -3.11 18.27
C SER A 250 5.57 -2.19 19.50
N ARG A 251 6.48 -1.25 19.72
CA ARG A 251 6.40 -0.24 20.79
C ARG A 251 5.54 0.97 20.42
N GLY A 252 5.08 1.05 19.15
CA GLY A 252 4.35 2.20 18.62
C GLY A 252 5.25 3.34 18.11
N ASP A 253 6.56 3.11 18.00
CA ASP A 253 7.49 4.10 17.48
C ASP A 253 7.43 4.12 15.94
N ILE A 254 7.33 5.30 15.33
CA ILE A 254 7.47 5.46 13.89
C ILE A 254 8.96 5.34 13.56
N VAL A 255 9.35 4.30 12.85
CA VAL A 255 10.76 4.00 12.55
C VAL A 255 11.18 4.32 11.13
N GLY A 256 10.23 4.53 10.24
CA GLY A 256 10.49 4.90 8.86
C GLY A 256 9.23 5.13 8.05
N ALA A 257 9.41 5.53 6.80
CA ALA A 257 8.34 5.75 5.84
C ALA A 257 8.67 5.10 4.49
N THR A 258 7.62 4.77 3.75
CA THR A 258 7.68 4.25 2.38
C THR A 258 6.45 4.72 1.61
N LEU A 259 6.28 4.25 0.38
CA LEU A 259 5.13 4.56 -0.46
C LEU A 259 4.17 3.37 -0.52
N GLY A 260 2.90 3.65 -0.79
CA GLY A 260 1.90 2.62 -0.98
C GLY A 260 0.87 2.97 -2.03
N ASN A 261 0.26 1.91 -2.59
CA ASN A 261 -0.92 2.01 -3.44
C ASN A 261 -2.06 1.27 -2.74
N ASP A 262 -3.00 2.02 -2.18
CA ASP A 262 -4.26 1.49 -1.65
C ASP A 262 -5.27 1.38 -2.79
N VAL A 263 -5.14 0.33 -3.62
CA VAL A 263 -6.07 0.11 -4.76
C VAL A 263 -7.50 0.06 -4.25
N ASN A 264 -8.35 0.91 -4.83
CA ASN A 264 -9.73 1.09 -4.39
C ASN A 264 -10.75 0.74 -5.48
N LEU A 265 -11.84 0.11 -5.07
CA LEU A 265 -13.01 -0.16 -5.91
C LEU A 265 -14.13 0.83 -5.53
N ARG A 266 -14.11 2.02 -6.17
CA ARG A 266 -15.00 3.15 -5.81
C ARG A 266 -16.48 2.83 -5.95
N ASP A 267 -16.85 2.06 -6.96
CA ASP A 267 -18.23 1.61 -7.18
C ASP A 267 -18.71 0.59 -6.13
N VAL A 268 -17.79 -0.15 -5.50
CA VAL A 268 -18.11 -1.07 -4.39
C VAL A 268 -18.20 -0.31 -3.08
N GLU A 269 -17.19 0.52 -2.78
CA GLU A 269 -17.14 1.34 -1.55
C GLU A 269 -18.29 2.34 -1.49
N GLY A 270 -18.59 3.03 -2.59
CA GLY A 270 -19.68 4.02 -2.68
C GLY A 270 -21.08 3.43 -2.52
N ARG A 271 -21.25 2.11 -2.66
CA ARG A 271 -22.56 1.48 -2.40
C ARG A 271 -22.90 1.39 -0.91
N SER A 272 -21.92 1.13 -0.08
CA SER A 272 -22.09 1.02 1.37
C SER A 272 -20.73 0.97 2.07
N ALA A 273 -20.57 1.72 3.17
CA ALA A 273 -19.42 1.62 4.05
C ALA A 273 -19.21 0.20 4.61
N LEU A 274 -20.26 -0.62 4.69
CA LEU A 274 -20.17 -2.02 5.11
C LEU A 274 -19.46 -2.93 4.07
N LEU A 275 -19.20 -2.42 2.87
CA LEU A 275 -18.45 -3.10 1.82
C LEU A 275 -16.97 -2.68 1.76
N LEU A 276 -16.47 -1.94 2.75
CA LEU A 276 -15.10 -1.45 2.77
C LEU A 276 -14.07 -2.59 2.58
N SER A 277 -14.17 -3.69 3.32
CA SER A 277 -13.29 -4.84 3.13
C SER A 277 -13.35 -5.41 1.71
N LYS A 278 -14.55 -5.45 1.09
CA LYS A 278 -14.70 -5.92 -0.30
C LYS A 278 -14.05 -4.96 -1.30
N ALA A 279 -14.08 -3.66 -1.01
CA ALA A 279 -13.45 -2.65 -1.85
C ALA A 279 -11.92 -2.64 -1.74
N LYS A 280 -11.38 -2.97 -0.57
CA LYS A 280 -9.97 -2.74 -0.22
C LYS A 280 -9.11 -4.00 -0.14
N ASP A 281 -9.63 -5.13 0.37
CA ASP A 281 -8.85 -6.35 0.62
C ASP A 281 -9.16 -7.42 -0.44
N ASN A 282 -8.35 -7.44 -1.48
CA ASN A 282 -8.42 -8.41 -2.57
C ASN A 282 -7.00 -8.89 -2.93
N ASN A 283 -6.87 -9.96 -3.72
CA ASN A 283 -5.57 -10.47 -4.16
C ASN A 283 -4.75 -9.35 -4.85
N ALA A 284 -3.54 -9.07 -4.34
CA ALA A 284 -2.62 -8.04 -4.82
C ALA A 284 -3.19 -6.61 -4.87
N SER A 285 -4.28 -6.29 -4.16
CA SER A 285 -4.88 -4.94 -4.14
C SER A 285 -4.14 -3.94 -3.23
N CYS A 286 -3.02 -4.35 -2.64
CA CYS A 286 -2.17 -3.53 -1.78
C CYS A 286 -0.72 -3.63 -2.26
N ALA A 287 -0.10 -2.51 -2.63
CA ALA A 287 1.32 -2.46 -2.90
C ALA A 287 2.03 -1.54 -1.90
N ILE A 288 3.23 -1.95 -1.44
CA ILE A 288 4.09 -1.18 -0.54
C ILE A 288 5.52 -1.23 -1.07
N GLY A 289 6.21 -0.09 -1.09
CA GLY A 289 7.61 -0.04 -1.52
C GLY A 289 8.05 1.33 -2.09
N PRO A 290 9.22 1.38 -2.74
CA PRO A 290 10.12 0.24 -2.99
C PRO A 290 10.84 -0.24 -1.74
N PHE A 291 11.23 0.66 -0.82
CA PHE A 291 11.98 0.40 0.41
C PHE A 291 11.48 1.28 1.53
N ILE A 292 11.73 0.94 2.78
CA ILE A 292 11.52 1.83 3.91
C ILE A 292 12.76 2.72 4.04
N ARG A 293 12.56 4.04 3.98
CA ARG A 293 13.52 5.03 4.42
C ARG A 293 13.38 5.17 5.93
N LEU A 294 14.43 4.78 6.66
CA LEU A 294 14.48 4.88 8.12
C LEU A 294 14.56 6.36 8.53
N LEU A 295 13.88 6.71 9.63
CA LEU A 295 14.02 8.03 10.23
C LEU A 295 15.39 8.18 10.89
N ASP A 296 16.00 9.32 10.67
CA ASP A 296 17.29 9.73 11.22
C ASP A 296 17.35 11.27 11.38
N ASP A 297 18.55 11.83 11.61
CA ASP A 297 18.74 13.28 11.77
C ASP A 297 18.49 14.06 10.47
N ASP A 298 18.64 13.40 9.30
CA ASP A 298 18.46 14.00 7.96
C ASP A 298 17.05 13.77 7.40
N PHE A 299 16.32 12.80 7.92
CA PHE A 299 14.97 12.48 7.50
C PHE A 299 14.09 12.18 8.72
N THR A 300 13.41 13.19 9.19
CA THR A 300 12.60 13.19 10.40
C THR A 300 11.11 13.03 10.07
N LEU A 301 10.28 12.90 11.10
CA LEU A 301 8.83 12.90 10.93
C LEU A 301 8.30 14.23 10.35
N ASP A 302 8.96 15.37 10.68
CA ASP A 302 8.62 16.67 10.10
C ASP A 302 8.85 16.67 8.58
N ASN A 303 9.90 15.97 8.10
CA ASN A 303 10.10 15.80 6.64
C ASN A 303 8.98 14.95 6.03
N VAL A 304 8.53 13.89 6.71
CA VAL A 304 7.40 13.06 6.25
C VAL A 304 6.12 13.90 6.10
N GLU A 305 5.86 14.83 7.05
CA GLU A 305 4.71 15.73 6.99
C GLU A 305 4.79 16.78 5.86
N GLN A 306 5.96 16.94 5.23
CA GLN A 306 6.16 17.84 4.11
C GLN A 306 6.35 17.15 2.75
N LEU A 307 6.31 15.82 2.70
CA LEU A 307 6.45 15.07 1.44
C LEU A 307 5.38 15.46 0.42
N GLU A 308 5.80 15.53 -0.83
CA GLU A 308 4.89 15.60 -1.97
C GLU A 308 4.85 14.23 -2.68
N VAL A 309 3.75 13.51 -2.51
CA VAL A 309 3.56 12.22 -3.19
C VAL A 309 2.96 12.46 -4.56
N SER A 310 3.70 12.12 -5.60
CA SER A 310 3.27 12.21 -6.99
C SER A 310 2.70 10.87 -7.46
N LEU A 311 1.59 10.92 -8.18
CA LEU A 311 1.01 9.81 -8.93
C LEU A 311 1.17 10.06 -10.42
N ARG A 312 1.58 9.03 -11.17
CA ARG A 312 1.48 8.99 -12.62
C ARG A 312 0.92 7.64 -13.05
N VAL A 313 -0.10 7.66 -13.90
CA VAL A 313 -0.66 6.45 -14.52
C VAL A 313 -0.52 6.57 -16.03
N VAL A 314 0.06 5.56 -16.65
CA VAL A 314 0.25 5.49 -18.11
C VAL A 314 -0.41 4.20 -18.62
N GLY A 315 -1.39 4.35 -19.50
CA GLY A 315 -2.08 3.24 -20.16
C GLY A 315 -1.46 2.86 -21.50
N GLU A 316 -1.69 1.63 -21.94
CA GLU A 316 -1.31 1.14 -23.28
C GLU A 316 -2.15 1.82 -24.38
N ASP A 317 -3.25 2.48 -24.03
CA ASP A 317 -4.14 3.27 -24.89
C ASP A 317 -3.66 4.72 -25.10
N ASN A 318 -2.42 5.05 -24.73
CA ASN A 318 -1.83 6.40 -24.66
C ASN A 318 -2.53 7.34 -23.67
N PHE A 319 -3.32 6.82 -22.78
CA PHE A 319 -3.86 7.59 -21.66
C PHE A 319 -2.74 7.90 -20.66
N GLU A 320 -2.72 9.14 -20.17
CA GLU A 320 -1.82 9.54 -19.10
C GLU A 320 -2.54 10.47 -18.14
N ILE A 321 -2.37 10.24 -16.86
CA ILE A 321 -2.82 11.15 -15.79
C ILE A 321 -1.73 11.29 -14.73
N SER A 322 -1.60 12.49 -14.19
CA SER A 322 -0.69 12.79 -13.08
C SER A 322 -1.41 13.60 -12.02
N GLY A 323 -0.98 13.44 -10.78
CA GLY A 323 -1.48 14.21 -9.65
C GLY A 323 -0.49 14.23 -8.51
N VAL A 324 -0.73 15.11 -7.55
CA VAL A 324 0.12 15.28 -6.36
C VAL A 324 -0.73 15.26 -5.12
N SER A 325 -0.25 14.57 -4.08
CA SER A 325 -0.83 14.51 -2.74
C SER A 325 0.19 15.07 -1.74
N PRO A 326 0.16 16.40 -1.44
CA PRO A 326 1.08 16.99 -0.49
C PRO A 326 0.67 16.65 0.93
N MET A 327 1.58 16.02 1.68
CA MET A 327 1.36 15.62 3.08
C MET A 327 1.11 16.81 4.00
N SER A 328 1.59 18.00 3.66
CA SER A 328 1.32 19.24 4.41
C SER A 328 -0.17 19.63 4.49
N GLN A 329 -1.03 19.01 3.67
CA GLN A 329 -2.48 19.20 3.68
C GLN A 329 -3.25 18.11 4.44
N ILE A 330 -2.55 17.18 5.05
CA ILE A 330 -3.21 16.15 5.88
C ILE A 330 -3.91 16.81 7.07
N SER A 331 -5.13 16.42 7.35
CA SER A 331 -5.93 17.01 8.44
C SER A 331 -5.58 16.45 9.83
N ARG A 332 -5.01 15.24 9.87
CA ARG A 332 -4.51 14.58 11.09
C ARG A 332 -3.02 14.30 10.94
N SER A 333 -2.22 14.64 11.94
CA SER A 333 -0.79 14.35 11.89
C SER A 333 -0.52 12.84 11.86
N PRO A 334 0.61 12.40 11.28
CA PRO A 334 1.05 11.01 11.34
C PRO A 334 1.06 10.44 12.76
N SER A 335 1.52 11.22 13.75
CA SER A 335 1.54 10.83 15.17
C SER A 335 0.14 10.64 15.74
N ASP A 336 -0.85 11.46 15.36
CA ASP A 336 -2.24 11.29 15.78
C ASP A 336 -2.80 9.98 15.23
N LEU A 337 -2.62 9.70 13.95
CA LEU A 337 -3.09 8.47 13.31
C LEU A 337 -2.46 7.22 13.91
N VAL A 338 -1.16 7.26 14.24
CA VAL A 338 -0.49 6.16 14.96
C VAL A 338 -1.09 6.00 16.34
N GLY A 339 -1.29 7.09 17.11
CA GLY A 339 -1.89 7.05 18.44
C GLY A 339 -3.33 6.53 18.46
N GLN A 340 -4.08 6.75 17.38
CA GLN A 340 -5.43 6.19 17.21
C GLN A 340 -5.40 4.71 16.79
N THR A 341 -4.30 4.25 16.18
CA THR A 341 -4.13 2.85 15.81
C THR A 341 -3.61 2.00 16.96
N VAL A 342 -2.53 2.43 17.63
CA VAL A 342 -1.90 1.73 18.76
C VAL A 342 -1.97 2.57 20.01
N ASN A 343 -2.49 1.99 21.11
CA ASN A 343 -2.62 2.69 22.39
C ASN A 343 -2.83 1.65 23.51
N ARG A 344 -3.09 2.11 24.74
CA ARG A 344 -3.33 1.21 25.89
C ARG A 344 -4.46 0.18 25.70
N ASN A 345 -5.37 0.42 24.76
CA ASN A 345 -6.53 -0.45 24.51
C ASN A 345 -6.31 -1.41 23.34
N HIS A 346 -5.28 -1.17 22.48
CA HIS A 346 -4.97 -2.01 21.35
C HIS A 346 -3.46 -2.00 21.06
N GLN A 347 -2.86 -3.17 20.95
CA GLN A 347 -1.43 -3.38 20.73
C GLN A 347 -1.19 -4.17 19.45
N TYR A 348 0.00 -3.99 18.86
CA TYR A 348 0.48 -4.68 17.68
C TYR A 348 1.86 -5.28 17.97
N PRO A 349 1.94 -6.53 18.45
CA PRO A 349 3.20 -7.13 18.93
C PRO A 349 4.26 -7.33 17.83
N ASP A 350 3.86 -7.32 16.55
CA ASP A 350 4.76 -7.37 15.40
C ASP A 350 4.94 -6.02 14.72
N GLY A 351 4.50 -4.91 15.37
CA GLY A 351 4.38 -3.62 14.71
C GLY A 351 3.25 -3.62 13.67
N PHE A 352 3.15 -2.56 12.87
CA PHE A 352 2.18 -2.46 11.77
C PHE A 352 2.67 -1.49 10.69
N MET A 353 2.13 -1.65 9.48
CA MET A 353 2.24 -0.65 8.42
C MET A 353 0.98 0.20 8.43
N LEU A 354 1.13 1.54 8.29
CA LEU A 354 -0.01 2.46 8.32
C LEU A 354 -0.01 3.37 7.08
N PHE A 355 -0.94 3.17 6.20
CA PHE A 355 -1.28 4.09 5.12
C PHE A 355 -1.93 5.35 5.71
N LEU A 356 -1.49 6.53 5.28
CA LEU A 356 -1.92 7.80 5.87
C LEU A 356 -3.10 8.46 5.14
N GLY A 357 -3.60 7.83 4.07
CA GLY A 357 -4.62 8.39 3.21
C GLY A 357 -4.04 9.22 2.06
N THR A 358 -4.88 9.53 1.09
CA THR A 358 -4.53 10.29 -0.11
C THR A 358 -5.39 11.53 -0.27
N MET A 359 -4.80 12.61 -0.80
CA MET A 359 -5.53 13.79 -1.26
C MET A 359 -6.02 13.61 -2.71
N PHE A 360 -5.22 12.92 -3.53
CA PHE A 360 -5.48 12.82 -4.96
C PHE A 360 -6.26 11.56 -5.30
N ALA A 361 -7.49 11.76 -5.80
CA ALA A 361 -8.29 10.73 -6.45
C ALA A 361 -8.46 11.10 -7.93
N PRO A 362 -8.04 10.26 -8.90
CA PRO A 362 -8.20 10.54 -10.33
C PRO A 362 -9.68 10.75 -10.69
N THR A 363 -9.98 11.86 -11.38
CA THR A 363 -11.34 12.19 -11.83
C THR A 363 -11.46 12.42 -13.33
N GLN A 364 -10.32 12.48 -14.05
CA GLN A 364 -10.29 12.69 -15.49
C GLN A 364 -11.00 11.56 -16.23
N ASP A 365 -11.86 11.91 -17.18
CA ASP A 365 -12.55 10.93 -18.03
C ASP A 365 -11.58 10.10 -18.87
N ARG A 366 -11.77 8.78 -18.90
CA ARG A 366 -10.96 7.86 -19.70
C ARG A 366 -11.73 7.15 -20.79
N ARG A 367 -12.94 6.66 -20.50
CA ARG A 367 -13.75 5.85 -21.44
C ARG A 367 -14.75 6.69 -22.23
N GLY A 368 -14.94 7.95 -21.87
CA GLY A 368 -15.87 8.87 -22.52
C GLY A 368 -16.35 9.95 -21.56
N PRO A 369 -17.02 10.99 -22.08
CA PRO A 369 -17.47 12.11 -21.27
C PRO A 369 -18.34 11.68 -20.08
N GLY A 370 -17.97 12.14 -18.87
CA GLY A 370 -18.68 11.84 -17.61
C GLY A 370 -18.42 10.44 -17.05
N SER A 371 -17.49 9.66 -17.64
CA SER A 371 -17.18 8.30 -17.15
C SER A 371 -16.23 8.30 -15.94
N GLY A 372 -15.50 9.40 -15.72
CA GLY A 372 -14.43 9.49 -14.76
C GLY A 372 -13.26 8.56 -15.08
N PHE A 373 -12.29 8.51 -14.15
CA PHE A 373 -11.16 7.61 -14.25
C PHE A 373 -11.55 6.20 -13.83
N THR A 374 -11.04 5.21 -14.53
CA THR A 374 -10.97 3.81 -14.10
C THR A 374 -9.71 3.17 -14.68
N HIS A 375 -9.10 2.25 -13.95
CA HIS A 375 -7.98 1.47 -14.45
C HIS A 375 -8.33 0.61 -15.66
N GLN A 376 -7.31 0.35 -16.49
CA GLN A 376 -7.31 -0.72 -17.47
C GLN A 376 -6.17 -1.70 -17.15
N VAL A 377 -6.34 -2.95 -17.54
CA VAL A 377 -5.27 -3.94 -17.45
C VAL A 377 -4.08 -3.47 -18.30
N GLY A 378 -2.88 -3.57 -17.76
CA GLY A 378 -1.65 -3.08 -18.38
C GLY A 378 -1.25 -1.66 -17.98
N ASP A 379 -2.11 -0.88 -17.27
CA ASP A 379 -1.73 0.42 -16.75
C ASP A 379 -0.47 0.33 -15.92
N ARG A 380 0.51 1.18 -16.19
CA ARG A 380 1.66 1.41 -15.33
C ARG A 380 1.33 2.51 -14.32
N VAL A 381 1.45 2.20 -13.05
CA VAL A 381 1.22 3.10 -11.92
C VAL A 381 2.55 3.41 -11.27
N GLU A 382 2.89 4.68 -11.19
CA GLU A 382 4.08 5.21 -10.54
C GLU A 382 3.65 6.10 -9.38
N ILE A 383 4.09 5.77 -8.18
CA ILE A 383 3.88 6.58 -6.97
C ILE A 383 5.26 6.96 -6.46
N SER A 384 5.56 8.25 -6.37
CA SER A 384 6.92 8.73 -6.10
C SER A 384 6.97 9.87 -5.11
N ALA A 385 8.04 9.89 -4.33
CA ALA A 385 8.51 11.04 -3.56
C ALA A 385 10.05 11.03 -3.59
N PRO A 386 10.73 12.19 -3.76
CA PRO A 386 12.18 12.22 -3.93
C PRO A 386 12.94 11.48 -2.84
N GLU A 387 12.49 11.58 -1.58
CA GLU A 387 13.14 10.99 -0.41
C GLU A 387 12.83 9.50 -0.23
N LEU A 388 11.75 9.00 -0.84
CA LEU A 388 11.27 7.61 -0.69
C LEU A 388 11.49 6.77 -1.95
N GLY A 389 11.82 7.40 -3.08
CA GLY A 389 11.95 6.74 -4.38
C GLY A 389 10.61 6.59 -5.11
N THR A 390 10.48 5.53 -5.91
CA THR A 390 9.29 5.31 -6.72
C THR A 390 8.79 3.87 -6.61
N LEU A 391 7.55 3.71 -6.19
CA LEU A 391 6.81 2.45 -6.25
C LEU A 391 6.18 2.33 -7.65
N VAL A 392 6.62 1.36 -8.43
CA VAL A 392 6.12 1.09 -9.78
C VAL A 392 5.39 -0.24 -9.79
N ASN A 393 4.14 -0.24 -10.28
CA ASN A 393 3.34 -1.45 -10.43
C ASN A 393 2.61 -1.45 -11.78
N TRP A 394 2.14 -2.61 -12.23
CA TRP A 394 1.25 -2.76 -13.38
C TRP A 394 -0.12 -3.28 -12.92
N VAL A 395 -1.17 -2.76 -13.53
CA VAL A 395 -2.54 -3.17 -13.18
C VAL A 395 -2.90 -4.46 -13.89
N ASN A 396 -3.46 -5.40 -13.15
CA ASN A 396 -4.07 -6.61 -13.71
C ASN A 396 -5.33 -6.98 -12.90
N ARG A 397 -6.10 -7.94 -13.38
CA ARG A 397 -7.26 -8.44 -12.64
C ARG A 397 -6.83 -9.38 -11.52
N THR A 398 -7.48 -9.31 -10.38
CA THR A 398 -7.18 -10.18 -9.22
C THR A 398 -7.26 -11.67 -9.51
N ASP A 399 -8.09 -12.09 -10.47
CA ASP A 399 -8.27 -13.47 -10.91
C ASP A 399 -7.28 -13.91 -12.02
N GLN A 400 -6.45 -12.99 -12.52
CA GLN A 400 -5.36 -13.24 -13.48
C GLN A 400 -3.97 -13.17 -12.84
N ILE A 401 -3.86 -12.47 -11.71
CA ILE A 401 -2.64 -12.46 -10.89
C ILE A 401 -2.52 -13.81 -10.16
N PRO A 402 -1.32 -14.40 -10.07
CA PRO A 402 -1.13 -15.62 -9.29
C PRO A 402 -1.73 -15.52 -7.88
N PRO A 403 -2.42 -16.57 -7.39
CA PRO A 403 -2.97 -16.56 -6.05
C PRO A 403 -1.89 -16.35 -4.99
N TRP A 404 -2.19 -15.55 -3.97
CA TRP A 404 -1.32 -15.40 -2.81
C TRP A 404 -1.26 -16.71 -2.01
N THR A 405 -0.07 -17.31 -1.94
CA THR A 405 0.15 -18.63 -1.29
C THR A 405 1.21 -18.59 -0.20
N PHE A 406 2.05 -17.54 -0.17
CA PHE A 406 3.13 -17.40 0.80
C PHE A 406 2.72 -16.45 1.93
N GLY A 407 2.04 -17.02 2.95
CA GLY A 407 1.62 -16.30 4.16
C GLY A 407 2.59 -16.50 5.32
N SER A 408 2.22 -15.99 6.52
CA SER A 408 3.06 -16.03 7.73
C SER A 408 3.52 -17.45 8.11
N ARG A 409 2.65 -18.46 7.94
CA ARG A 409 3.04 -19.86 8.19
C ARG A 409 4.16 -20.32 7.26
N ALA A 410 4.04 -20.01 5.96
CA ALA A 410 5.06 -20.37 4.98
C ALA A 410 6.39 -19.64 5.24
N LEU A 411 6.34 -18.39 5.73
CA LEU A 411 7.52 -17.67 6.18
C LEU A 411 8.23 -18.39 7.34
N ILE A 412 7.49 -18.76 8.39
CA ILE A 412 8.04 -19.47 9.56
C ILE A 412 8.67 -20.80 9.12
N GLU A 413 7.96 -21.59 8.32
CA GLU A 413 8.46 -22.88 7.79
C GLU A 413 9.74 -22.68 6.95
N ASN A 414 9.81 -21.63 6.12
CA ASN A 414 10.98 -21.31 5.31
C ASN A 414 12.18 -20.88 6.18
N LEU A 415 11.97 -19.97 7.13
CA LEU A 415 13.02 -19.51 8.03
C LEU A 415 13.59 -20.66 8.88
N ALA A 416 12.72 -21.52 9.43
CA ALA A 416 13.13 -22.69 10.19
C ALA A 416 13.96 -23.68 9.33
N ALA A 417 13.54 -23.94 8.08
CA ALA A 417 14.27 -24.80 7.17
C ALA A 417 15.66 -24.28 6.82
N ARG A 418 15.86 -22.96 6.89
CA ARG A 418 17.14 -22.26 6.65
C ARG A 418 17.96 -22.05 7.94
N GLY A 419 17.48 -22.49 9.10
CA GLY A 419 18.16 -22.31 10.38
C GLY A 419 18.24 -20.87 10.87
N LEU A 420 17.22 -20.07 10.54
CA LEU A 420 17.12 -18.64 10.89
C LEU A 420 16.14 -18.38 12.06
N LEU A 421 15.54 -19.43 12.61
CA LEU A 421 14.71 -19.41 13.83
C LEU A 421 15.35 -20.22 14.93
#